data_1a74427a400cdaa25f6d5428668a3222
#
_entry.id   1a74427a400cdaa25f6d5428668a3222
#
_cell.length_a   1.000
_cell.length_b   1.000
_cell.length_c   1.000
_cell.angle_alpha   90.00
_cell.angle_beta   90.00
_cell.angle_gamma   90.00
#
_symmetry.space_group_name_H-M   'P 1'
#
loop_
_entity.id
_entity.type
_entity.pdbx_description
1 polymer ?
#
loop_
_entity_poly.entity_id
_entity_poly.type
_entity_poly.pdbx_seq_one_letter_code
_entity_poly.pdbx_strand_id
1 'polypeptide(L)'
;MSAAARRAFRGLFGTLIGAQVGYSYLPEERRVAATRAIVGLMLATSATEAAAARGGRRGLGLVVGAGTVGFATELLGVATGRPFGHYTYSDKLGTRIGGVPLAAAAAWAMMARPAWVVAGAITGRRRRRRRRVARVALAAGALTAWDVFLDPRMAREGYWSWPGGGRYEGIPASNFAGWLVTSAGVFALWALVDADDAGDGAGAGADDGALALYLWTWVGETFANLVIWRRPRVALAGGVAMGAFALPALRARLRAGR
;
A
#
# COMPACT_ATOMS: atom_id res chain seq x y z
N MET A 1 2.62 -21.19 -4.62
CA MET A 1 2.55 -21.16 -3.13
C MET A 1 2.33 -22.57 -2.55
N SER A 2 3.07 -22.96 -1.51
CA SER A 2 2.81 -24.20 -0.75
C SER A 2 1.46 -24.11 -0.01
N ALA A 3 0.90 -25.28 0.37
CA ALA A 3 -0.34 -25.35 1.15
C ALA A 3 -0.21 -24.66 2.51
N ALA A 4 0.95 -24.79 3.16
CA ALA A 4 1.26 -24.13 4.43
C ALA A 4 1.27 -22.59 4.29
N ALA A 5 1.95 -22.08 3.26
CA ALA A 5 2.00 -20.64 3.00
C ALA A 5 0.62 -20.03 2.66
N ARG A 6 -0.22 -20.79 1.94
CA ARG A 6 -1.62 -20.37 1.70
C ARG A 6 -2.44 -20.32 2.98
N ARG A 7 -2.28 -21.30 3.88
CA ARG A 7 -2.96 -21.29 5.18
C ARG A 7 -2.50 -20.11 6.04
N ALA A 8 -1.20 -19.87 6.13
CA ALA A 8 -0.64 -18.73 6.89
C ALA A 8 -1.16 -17.40 6.36
N PHE A 9 -1.13 -17.18 5.03
CA PHE A 9 -1.70 -15.98 4.41
C PHE A 9 -3.19 -15.81 4.73
N ARG A 10 -4.00 -16.87 4.57
CA ARG A 10 -5.44 -16.81 4.84
C ARG A 10 -5.74 -16.50 6.31
N GLY A 11 -4.98 -17.06 7.24
CA GLY A 11 -5.10 -16.78 8.67
C GLY A 11 -4.80 -15.32 8.97
N LEU A 12 -3.63 -14.82 8.52
CA LEU A 12 -3.25 -13.41 8.70
C LEU A 12 -4.23 -12.45 8.05
N PHE A 13 -4.67 -12.75 6.82
CA PHE A 13 -5.61 -11.89 6.11
C PHE A 13 -6.99 -11.88 6.78
N GLY A 14 -7.50 -13.02 7.24
CA GLY A 14 -8.74 -13.08 8.02
C GLY A 14 -8.65 -12.30 9.33
N THR A 15 -7.53 -12.43 10.05
CA THR A 15 -7.27 -11.65 11.28
C THR A 15 -7.21 -10.15 10.98
N LEU A 16 -6.54 -9.75 9.89
CA LEU A 16 -6.47 -8.36 9.43
C LEU A 16 -7.88 -7.81 9.15
N ILE A 17 -8.69 -8.54 8.39
CA ILE A 17 -10.09 -8.17 8.10
C ILE A 17 -10.86 -7.97 9.41
N GLY A 18 -10.79 -8.94 10.32
CA GLY A 18 -11.47 -8.85 11.62
C GLY A 18 -11.01 -7.64 12.45
N ALA A 19 -9.69 -7.37 12.48
CA ALA A 19 -9.14 -6.21 13.17
C ALA A 19 -9.60 -4.88 12.56
N GLN A 20 -9.64 -4.77 11.23
CA GLN A 20 -10.09 -3.56 10.54
C GLN A 20 -11.60 -3.32 10.69
N VAL A 21 -12.42 -4.36 10.59
CA VAL A 21 -13.87 -4.27 10.85
C VAL A 21 -14.13 -3.90 12.30
N GLY A 22 -13.45 -4.56 13.25
CA GLY A 22 -13.57 -4.29 14.67
C GLY A 22 -13.11 -2.91 15.12
N TYR A 23 -12.19 -2.29 14.34
CA TYR A 23 -11.60 -0.99 14.70
C TYR A 23 -12.63 0.10 14.99
N SER A 24 -13.70 0.16 14.21
CA SER A 24 -14.73 1.20 14.33
C SER A 24 -15.54 1.11 15.62
N TYR A 25 -15.53 -0.05 16.25
CA TYR A 25 -16.23 -0.31 17.52
C TYR A 25 -15.33 -0.14 18.76
N LEU A 26 -14.03 0.16 18.54
CA LEU A 26 -13.10 0.34 19.65
C LEU A 26 -13.27 1.72 20.30
N PRO A 27 -13.18 1.79 21.64
CA PRO A 27 -13.08 3.05 22.33
C PRO A 27 -11.78 3.77 21.95
N GLU A 28 -11.78 5.10 22.06
CA GLU A 28 -10.69 5.97 21.56
C GLU A 28 -9.33 5.58 22.13
N GLU A 29 -9.27 5.23 23.41
CA GLU A 29 -8.04 4.86 24.12
C GLU A 29 -7.35 3.62 23.52
N ARG A 30 -8.11 2.73 22.85
CA ARG A 30 -7.59 1.51 22.23
C ARG A 30 -7.22 1.69 20.76
N ARG A 31 -7.66 2.77 20.12
CA ARG A 31 -7.46 2.97 18.66
C ARG A 31 -6.01 3.07 18.26
N VAL A 32 -5.18 3.72 19.06
CA VAL A 32 -3.73 3.84 18.78
C VAL A 32 -3.06 2.46 18.76
N ALA A 33 -3.34 1.63 19.78
CA ALA A 33 -2.81 0.27 19.83
C ALA A 33 -3.32 -0.59 18.67
N ALA A 34 -4.62 -0.47 18.35
CA ALA A 34 -5.24 -1.17 17.24
C ALA A 34 -4.66 -0.74 15.87
N THR A 35 -4.39 0.55 15.66
CA THR A 35 -3.74 1.05 14.45
C THR A 35 -2.35 0.43 14.29
N ARG A 36 -1.54 0.40 15.34
CA ARG A 36 -0.22 -0.24 15.32
C ARG A 36 -0.32 -1.74 15.00
N ALA A 37 -1.29 -2.43 15.60
CA ALA A 37 -1.55 -3.85 15.35
C ALA A 37 -1.99 -4.10 13.89
N ILE A 38 -2.89 -3.27 13.34
CA ILE A 38 -3.35 -3.36 11.95
C ILE A 38 -2.19 -3.14 10.98
N VAL A 39 -1.32 -2.15 11.22
CA VAL A 39 -0.10 -1.92 10.42
C VAL A 39 0.80 -3.15 10.44
N GLY A 40 1.05 -3.73 11.61
CA GLY A 40 1.82 -4.97 11.76
C GLY A 40 1.20 -6.17 11.04
N LEU A 41 -0.12 -6.37 11.18
CA LEU A 41 -0.85 -7.44 10.50
C LEU A 41 -0.83 -7.26 8.97
N MET A 42 -1.00 -6.04 8.49
CA MET A 42 -0.99 -5.76 7.06
C MET A 42 0.40 -6.00 6.46
N LEU A 43 1.46 -5.56 7.16
CA LEU A 43 2.84 -5.85 6.77
C LEU A 43 3.11 -7.36 6.77
N ALA A 44 2.74 -8.09 7.83
CA ALA A 44 2.92 -9.53 7.93
C ALA A 44 2.17 -10.28 6.83
N THR A 45 0.93 -9.86 6.52
CA THR A 45 0.11 -10.43 5.44
C THR A 45 0.78 -10.25 4.08
N SER A 46 1.22 -9.02 3.77
CA SER A 46 1.90 -8.71 2.50
C SER A 46 3.25 -9.40 2.38
N ALA A 47 4.05 -9.43 3.45
CA ALA A 47 5.34 -10.11 3.48
C ALA A 47 5.20 -11.64 3.32
N THR A 48 4.21 -12.25 3.97
CA THR A 48 3.92 -13.69 3.83
C THR A 48 3.51 -14.02 2.40
N GLU A 49 2.65 -13.20 1.78
CA GLU A 49 2.27 -13.37 0.38
C GLU A 49 3.48 -13.22 -0.56
N ALA A 50 4.27 -12.17 -0.40
CA ALA A 50 5.44 -11.92 -1.22
C ALA A 50 6.47 -13.06 -1.13
N ALA A 51 6.77 -13.53 0.10
CA ALA A 51 7.66 -14.65 0.34
C ALA A 51 7.15 -15.95 -0.31
N ALA A 52 5.85 -16.19 -0.23
CA ALA A 52 5.23 -17.37 -0.80
C ALA A 52 5.13 -17.34 -2.33
N ALA A 53 4.92 -16.18 -2.92
CA ALA A 53 4.75 -15.99 -4.36
C ALA A 53 6.09 -15.88 -5.11
N ARG A 54 7.13 -15.30 -4.46
CA ARG A 54 8.41 -14.97 -5.11
C ARG A 54 9.62 -15.72 -4.54
N GLY A 55 9.38 -16.63 -3.57
CA GLY A 55 10.44 -17.27 -2.79
C GLY A 55 10.86 -16.39 -1.60
N GLY A 56 11.13 -17.05 -0.45
CA GLY A 56 11.29 -16.39 0.84
C GLY A 56 12.23 -15.17 0.81
N ARG A 57 13.51 -15.38 0.45
CA ARG A 57 14.53 -14.31 0.47
C ARG A 57 14.22 -13.18 -0.52
N ARG A 58 13.79 -13.50 -1.74
CA ARG A 58 13.51 -12.52 -2.78
C ARG A 58 12.26 -11.72 -2.46
N GLY A 59 11.15 -12.42 -2.11
CA GLY A 59 9.90 -11.75 -1.74
C GLY A 59 10.06 -10.81 -0.55
N LEU A 60 10.73 -11.27 0.51
CA LEU A 60 11.03 -10.43 1.68
C LEU A 60 11.97 -9.28 1.33
N GLY A 61 13.00 -9.52 0.51
CA GLY A 61 13.91 -8.47 0.05
C GLY A 61 13.21 -7.33 -0.70
N LEU A 62 12.22 -7.66 -1.54
CA LEU A 62 11.40 -6.65 -2.23
C LEU A 62 10.57 -5.83 -1.23
N VAL A 63 9.91 -6.47 -0.26
CA VAL A 63 9.09 -5.79 0.76
C VAL A 63 9.97 -4.89 1.64
N VAL A 64 11.10 -5.41 2.14
CA VAL A 64 12.06 -4.64 2.94
C VAL A 64 12.64 -3.49 2.12
N GLY A 65 13.02 -3.72 0.87
CA GLY A 65 13.55 -2.69 -0.02
C GLY A 65 12.56 -1.54 -0.23
N ALA A 66 11.27 -1.83 -0.42
CA ALA A 66 10.24 -0.80 -0.51
C ALA A 66 10.12 0.03 0.78
N GLY A 67 10.12 -0.64 1.93
CA GLY A 67 10.13 0.02 3.24
C GLY A 67 11.36 0.89 3.45
N THR A 68 12.54 0.41 3.06
CA THR A 68 13.81 1.15 3.20
C THR A 68 13.83 2.41 2.34
N VAL A 69 13.45 2.29 1.05
CA VAL A 69 13.39 3.47 0.15
C VAL A 69 12.36 4.47 0.64
N GLY A 70 11.15 4.01 0.99
CA GLY A 70 10.11 4.86 1.54
C GLY A 70 10.58 5.57 2.81
N PHE A 71 11.16 4.83 3.76
CA PHE A 71 11.67 5.39 5.00
C PHE A 71 12.78 6.43 4.80
N ALA A 72 13.71 6.17 3.87
CA ALA A 72 14.75 7.14 3.52
C ALA A 72 14.16 8.42 2.94
N THR A 73 13.11 8.31 2.09
CA THR A 73 12.42 9.47 1.55
C THR A 73 11.63 10.22 2.64
N GLU A 74 11.05 9.51 3.61
CA GLU A 74 10.40 10.11 4.77
C GLU A 74 11.38 10.91 5.65
N LEU A 75 12.58 10.35 5.91
CA LEU A 75 13.65 11.07 6.63
C LEU A 75 14.03 12.36 5.90
N LEU A 76 14.19 12.30 4.58
CA LEU A 76 14.42 13.48 3.76
C LEU A 76 13.24 14.45 3.83
N GLY A 77 12.01 13.93 3.77
CA GLY A 77 10.76 14.70 3.85
C GLY A 77 10.64 15.50 5.14
N VAL A 78 10.86 14.84 6.29
CA VAL A 78 10.82 15.51 7.61
C VAL A 78 11.92 16.55 7.74
N ALA A 79 13.14 16.25 7.25
CA ALA A 79 14.28 17.16 7.36
C ALA A 79 14.17 18.40 6.44
N THR A 80 13.55 18.26 5.25
CA THR A 80 13.61 19.29 4.20
C THR A 80 12.25 19.81 3.72
N GLY A 81 11.16 19.12 4.06
CA GLY A 81 9.85 19.35 3.49
C GLY A 81 9.68 18.82 2.06
N ARG A 82 10.67 18.12 1.50
CA ARG A 82 10.63 17.57 0.14
C ARG A 82 10.72 16.04 0.15
N PRO A 83 9.89 15.34 -0.62
CA PRO A 83 8.92 15.85 -1.62
C PRO A 83 7.52 16.10 -1.07
N PHE A 84 7.20 15.78 0.19
CA PHE A 84 5.83 15.66 0.74
C PHE A 84 5.22 16.99 1.25
N GLY A 85 5.97 18.11 1.25
CA GLY A 85 5.64 19.32 1.99
C GLY A 85 6.20 19.25 3.42
N HIS A 86 6.10 20.36 4.17
CA HIS A 86 6.49 20.37 5.58
C HIS A 86 5.42 19.70 6.44
N TYR A 87 5.75 18.61 7.10
CA TYR A 87 4.88 17.85 7.98
C TYR A 87 5.62 17.32 9.20
N THR A 88 4.85 16.93 10.19
CA THR A 88 5.37 16.37 11.44
C THR A 88 4.58 15.14 11.85
N TYR A 89 5.27 14.17 12.43
CA TYR A 89 4.68 13.00 13.06
C TYR A 89 4.45 13.20 14.56
N SER A 90 3.33 12.69 15.07
CA SER A 90 3.11 12.56 16.50
C SER A 90 3.76 11.28 17.06
N ASP A 91 3.74 11.12 18.39
CA ASP A 91 4.28 9.93 19.07
C ASP A 91 3.36 8.71 19.00
N LYS A 92 2.16 8.85 18.41
CA LYS A 92 1.14 7.80 18.35
C LYS A 92 1.61 6.53 17.62
N LEU A 93 2.54 6.64 16.68
CA LEU A 93 3.05 5.49 15.91
C LEU A 93 4.27 4.78 16.53
N GLY A 94 4.68 5.18 17.72
CA GLY A 94 5.74 4.52 18.49
C GLY A 94 7.14 4.96 18.11
N THR A 95 8.10 4.03 18.12
CA THR A 95 9.54 4.32 17.93
C THR A 95 9.81 5.09 16.65
N ARG A 96 10.59 6.18 16.79
CA ARG A 96 11.00 7.08 15.70
C ARG A 96 12.53 7.10 15.55
N ILE A 97 12.98 7.27 14.33
CA ILE A 97 14.38 7.53 13.97
C ILE A 97 14.38 8.80 13.10
N GLY A 98 15.14 9.81 13.46
CA GLY A 98 15.17 11.08 12.72
C GLY A 98 13.81 11.78 12.63
N GLY A 99 12.93 11.62 13.62
CA GLY A 99 11.57 12.17 13.62
C GLY A 99 10.52 11.31 12.87
N VAL A 100 10.93 10.28 12.15
CA VAL A 100 10.06 9.38 11.35
C VAL A 100 9.76 8.10 12.13
N PRO A 101 8.48 7.70 12.30
CA PRO A 101 8.14 6.45 12.96
C PRO A 101 8.47 5.24 12.07
N LEU A 102 8.91 4.13 12.67
CA LEU A 102 9.15 2.88 11.94
C LEU A 102 7.88 2.36 11.23
N ALA A 103 6.71 2.71 11.74
CA ALA A 103 5.43 2.40 11.09
C ALA A 103 5.30 3.04 9.69
N ALA A 104 5.99 4.15 9.39
CA ALA A 104 6.01 4.73 8.06
C ALA A 104 6.72 3.80 7.06
N ALA A 105 7.87 3.19 7.45
CA ALA A 105 8.51 2.16 6.63
C ALA A 105 7.57 0.97 6.37
N ALA A 106 6.81 0.56 7.38
CA ALA A 106 5.81 -0.50 7.23
C ALA A 106 4.69 -0.12 6.25
N ALA A 107 4.24 1.14 6.24
CA ALA A 107 3.22 1.64 5.31
C ALA A 107 3.70 1.50 3.85
N TRP A 108 4.91 1.93 3.54
CA TRP A 108 5.52 1.76 2.21
C TRP A 108 5.65 0.29 1.82
N ALA A 109 6.11 -0.55 2.75
CA ALA A 109 6.35 -1.96 2.51
C ALA A 109 5.06 -2.77 2.28
N MET A 110 4.01 -2.53 3.08
CA MET A 110 2.82 -3.38 3.11
C MET A 110 1.94 -3.26 1.86
N MET A 111 1.93 -2.11 1.17
CA MET A 111 1.12 -1.90 -0.03
C MET A 111 1.92 -1.94 -1.34
N ALA A 112 3.26 -1.98 -1.29
CA ALA A 112 4.08 -2.07 -2.50
C ALA A 112 3.79 -3.34 -3.31
N ARG A 113 3.75 -4.52 -2.65
CA ARG A 113 3.47 -5.78 -3.35
C ARG A 113 2.07 -5.83 -3.97
N PRO A 114 0.97 -5.47 -3.26
CA PRO A 114 -0.36 -5.32 -3.83
C PRO A 114 -0.40 -4.41 -5.06
N ALA A 115 0.20 -3.22 -5.00
CA ALA A 115 0.24 -2.27 -6.11
C ALA A 115 1.00 -2.82 -7.33
N TRP A 116 2.13 -3.51 -7.11
CA TRP A 116 2.90 -4.15 -8.18
C TRP A 116 2.15 -5.26 -8.91
N VAL A 117 1.37 -6.06 -8.17
CA VAL A 117 0.54 -7.12 -8.74
C VAL A 117 -0.61 -6.54 -9.56
N VAL A 118 -1.30 -5.54 -9.03
CA VAL A 118 -2.36 -4.82 -9.75
C VAL A 118 -1.83 -4.26 -11.07
N ALA A 119 -0.69 -3.57 -11.05
CA ALA A 119 -0.06 -3.04 -12.26
C ALA A 119 0.33 -4.16 -13.25
N GLY A 120 0.83 -5.29 -12.74
CA GLY A 120 1.15 -6.47 -13.54
C GLY A 120 -0.06 -7.05 -14.26
N ALA A 121 -1.21 -7.16 -13.58
CA ALA A 121 -2.46 -7.63 -14.15
C ALA A 121 -2.96 -6.70 -15.28
N ILE A 122 -2.85 -5.38 -15.10
CA ILE A 122 -3.28 -4.38 -16.09
C ILE A 122 -2.37 -4.39 -17.32
N THR A 123 -1.06 -4.53 -17.14
CA THR A 123 -0.11 -4.46 -18.26
C THR A 123 -0.16 -5.66 -19.19
N GLY A 124 -0.57 -6.82 -18.69
CA GLY A 124 -0.73 -8.04 -19.50
C GLY A 124 0.51 -8.42 -20.33
N ARG A 125 0.29 -8.96 -21.55
CA ARG A 125 1.32 -9.42 -22.50
C ARG A 125 1.81 -8.32 -23.45
N ARG A 126 2.36 -7.23 -22.95
CA ARG A 126 2.96 -6.16 -23.79
C ARG A 126 4.41 -6.47 -24.13
N ARG A 127 4.99 -5.79 -25.16
CA ARG A 127 6.43 -5.87 -25.46
C ARG A 127 7.25 -5.53 -24.20
N ARG A 128 8.31 -6.29 -23.92
CA ARG A 128 9.08 -6.29 -22.64
C ARG A 128 9.40 -4.89 -22.09
N ARG A 129 10.00 -4.00 -22.92
CA ARG A 129 10.37 -2.64 -22.45
C ARG A 129 9.16 -1.78 -22.14
N ARG A 130 8.15 -1.74 -23.03
CA ARG A 130 6.91 -0.96 -22.81
C ARG A 130 6.12 -1.49 -21.61
N ARG A 131 6.12 -2.82 -21.41
CA ARG A 131 5.49 -3.46 -20.25
C ARG A 131 6.15 -3.03 -18.96
N ARG A 132 7.50 -2.97 -18.89
CA ARG A 132 8.25 -2.58 -17.69
C ARG A 132 7.93 -1.15 -17.28
N VAL A 133 8.07 -0.19 -18.21
CA VAL A 133 7.76 1.23 -17.94
C VAL A 133 6.30 1.43 -17.53
N ALA A 134 5.36 0.83 -18.26
CA ALA A 134 3.95 0.91 -17.94
C ALA A 134 3.63 0.30 -16.56
N ARG A 135 4.28 -0.82 -16.19
CA ARG A 135 4.10 -1.45 -14.89
C ARG A 135 4.60 -0.58 -13.76
N VAL A 136 5.78 0.05 -13.92
CA VAL A 136 6.32 1.01 -12.93
C VAL A 136 5.35 2.17 -12.73
N ALA A 137 4.91 2.81 -13.81
CA ALA A 137 3.99 3.94 -13.73
C ALA A 137 2.64 3.57 -13.09
N LEU A 138 2.05 2.43 -13.50
CA LEU A 138 0.79 1.96 -12.94
C LEU A 138 0.92 1.54 -11.48
N ALA A 139 2.02 0.90 -11.08
CA ALA A 139 2.27 0.52 -9.70
C ALA A 139 2.47 1.76 -8.81
N ALA A 140 3.20 2.77 -9.30
CA ALA A 140 3.36 4.04 -8.61
C ALA A 140 2.02 4.74 -8.41
N GLY A 141 1.20 4.82 -9.47
CA GLY A 141 -0.15 5.37 -9.36
C GLY A 141 -1.05 4.57 -8.42
N ALA A 142 -0.98 3.24 -8.46
CA ALA A 142 -1.79 2.38 -7.58
C ALA A 142 -1.42 2.51 -6.10
N LEU A 143 -0.13 2.69 -5.78
CA LEU A 143 0.32 2.91 -4.41
C LEU A 143 -0.07 4.32 -3.93
N THR A 144 0.13 5.34 -4.76
CA THR A 144 -0.30 6.72 -4.47
C THR A 144 -1.83 6.83 -4.32
N ALA A 145 -2.60 6.06 -5.08
CA ALA A 145 -4.05 6.04 -4.97
C ALA A 145 -4.54 5.55 -3.60
N TRP A 146 -3.80 4.67 -2.94
CA TRP A 146 -4.09 4.26 -1.56
C TRP A 146 -3.86 5.40 -0.57
N ASP A 147 -2.84 6.23 -0.78
CA ASP A 147 -2.56 7.38 0.06
C ASP A 147 -3.72 8.40 0.11
N VAL A 148 -4.54 8.46 -0.94
CA VAL A 148 -5.76 9.28 -0.96
C VAL A 148 -6.76 8.87 0.14
N PHE A 149 -6.72 7.63 0.62
CA PHE A 149 -7.46 7.18 1.80
C PHE A 149 -6.65 7.30 3.09
N LEU A 150 -5.37 6.94 3.03
CA LEU A 150 -4.51 6.84 4.20
C LEU A 150 -4.34 8.18 4.90
N ASP A 151 -3.85 9.18 4.18
CA ASP A 151 -3.52 10.49 4.75
C ASP A 151 -4.69 11.21 5.41
N PRO A 152 -5.89 11.29 4.80
CA PRO A 152 -7.03 11.95 5.44
C PRO A 152 -7.42 11.33 6.78
N ARG A 153 -7.29 10.02 6.88
CA ARG A 153 -7.59 9.30 8.12
C ARG A 153 -6.53 9.58 9.18
N MET A 154 -5.27 9.40 8.81
CA MET A 154 -4.16 9.51 9.74
C MET A 154 -3.96 10.96 10.22
N ALA A 155 -4.13 11.94 9.34
CA ALA A 155 -4.09 13.35 9.70
C ALA A 155 -5.23 13.73 10.66
N ARG A 156 -6.45 13.25 10.40
CA ARG A 156 -7.61 13.52 11.26
C ARG A 156 -7.47 12.86 12.64
N GLU A 157 -6.90 11.67 12.72
CA GLU A 157 -6.63 10.98 13.97
C GLU A 157 -5.35 11.50 14.68
N GLY A 158 -4.67 12.50 14.08
CA GLY A 158 -3.52 13.20 14.65
C GLY A 158 -2.25 12.34 14.71
N TYR A 159 -2.05 11.46 13.74
CA TYR A 159 -0.79 10.71 13.59
C TYR A 159 0.29 11.56 12.93
N TRP A 160 -0.09 12.42 11.99
CA TRP A 160 0.75 13.44 11.38
C TRP A 160 -0.07 14.64 10.91
N SER A 161 0.60 15.74 10.62
CA SER A 161 -0.05 16.97 10.18
C SER A 161 0.85 17.82 9.31
N TRP A 162 0.22 18.60 8.43
CA TRP A 162 0.87 19.64 7.62
C TRP A 162 0.46 21.02 8.15
N PRO A 163 1.37 21.75 8.85
CA PRO A 163 1.04 23.09 9.38
C PRO A 163 0.57 24.08 8.32
N GLY A 164 1.10 23.97 7.08
CA GLY A 164 0.69 24.79 5.94
C GLY A 164 -0.65 24.39 5.32
N GLY A 165 -1.22 23.27 5.75
CA GLY A 165 -2.47 22.74 5.22
C GLY A 165 -2.43 22.36 3.74
N GLY A 166 -3.60 22.05 3.17
CA GLY A 166 -3.79 21.73 1.76
C GLY A 166 -5.28 21.68 1.40
N ARG A 167 -5.57 21.62 0.09
CA ARG A 167 -6.96 21.65 -0.40
C ARG A 167 -7.74 20.37 -0.14
N TYR A 168 -7.05 19.24 -0.05
CA TYR A 168 -7.67 17.93 0.17
C TYR A 168 -7.48 17.50 1.62
N GLU A 169 -8.50 17.63 2.44
CA GLU A 169 -8.49 17.22 3.87
C GLU A 169 -7.30 17.80 4.68
N GLY A 170 -6.79 18.97 4.30
CA GLY A 170 -5.62 19.59 4.93
C GLY A 170 -4.28 19.10 4.40
N ILE A 171 -4.28 18.26 3.36
CA ILE A 171 -3.08 17.62 2.78
C ILE A 171 -2.66 18.41 1.52
N PRO A 172 -1.38 18.82 1.39
CA PRO A 172 -0.89 19.53 0.23
C PRO A 172 -0.73 18.60 -0.99
N ALA A 173 -0.91 19.14 -2.19
CA ALA A 173 -0.73 18.41 -3.44
C ALA A 173 0.70 17.87 -3.61
N SER A 174 1.71 18.54 -3.03
CA SER A 174 3.09 18.07 -3.00
C SER A 174 3.23 16.71 -2.32
N ASN A 175 2.39 16.39 -1.33
CA ASN A 175 2.41 15.07 -0.70
C ASN A 175 2.10 13.96 -1.72
N PHE A 176 1.02 14.09 -2.47
CA PHE A 176 0.63 13.09 -3.48
C PHE A 176 1.65 13.00 -4.62
N ALA A 177 2.26 14.13 -5.02
CA ALA A 177 3.37 14.13 -5.97
C ALA A 177 4.60 13.41 -5.39
N GLY A 178 4.90 13.62 -4.11
CA GLY A 178 5.96 12.94 -3.38
C GLY A 178 5.73 11.43 -3.31
N TRP A 179 4.51 10.99 -2.99
CA TRP A 179 4.13 9.58 -3.02
C TRP A 179 4.33 8.97 -4.42
N LEU A 180 3.91 9.68 -5.48
CA LEU A 180 4.06 9.19 -6.85
C LEU A 180 5.53 9.03 -7.24
N VAL A 181 6.37 10.03 -6.95
CA VAL A 181 7.82 10.01 -7.28
C VAL A 181 8.54 8.92 -6.48
N THR A 182 8.30 8.84 -5.16
CA THR A 182 8.91 7.82 -4.30
C THR A 182 8.49 6.41 -4.74
N SER A 183 7.19 6.21 -5.00
CA SER A 183 6.67 4.95 -5.52
C SER A 183 7.28 4.57 -6.86
N ALA A 184 7.46 5.54 -7.77
CA ALA A 184 8.11 5.29 -9.04
C ALA A 184 9.57 4.84 -8.84
N GLY A 185 10.29 5.43 -7.90
CA GLY A 185 11.65 4.99 -7.51
C GLY A 185 11.66 3.56 -6.98
N VAL A 186 10.78 3.23 -6.02
CA VAL A 186 10.63 1.86 -5.49
C VAL A 186 10.39 0.86 -6.63
N PHE A 187 9.42 1.13 -7.50
CA PHE A 187 9.06 0.20 -8.55
C PHE A 187 10.02 0.16 -9.73
N ALA A 188 10.79 1.23 -9.96
CA ALA A 188 11.91 1.19 -10.89
C ALA A 188 13.00 0.23 -10.40
N LEU A 189 13.36 0.28 -9.11
CA LEU A 189 14.29 -0.69 -8.50
C LEU A 189 13.73 -2.11 -8.58
N TRP A 190 12.45 -2.31 -8.28
CA TRP A 190 11.81 -3.62 -8.42
C TRP A 190 11.86 -4.14 -9.85
N ALA A 191 11.63 -3.28 -10.85
CA ALA A 191 11.70 -3.64 -12.25
C ALA A 191 13.12 -4.05 -12.71
N LEU A 192 14.17 -3.56 -12.04
CA LEU A 192 15.55 -4.00 -12.29
C LEU A 192 15.80 -5.38 -11.68
N VAL A 193 15.38 -5.61 -10.45
CA VAL A 193 15.56 -6.89 -9.74
C VAL A 193 14.65 -7.99 -10.30
N ASP A 194 13.44 -7.63 -10.73
CA ASP A 194 12.38 -8.55 -11.22
C ASP A 194 12.45 -8.74 -12.75
N ALA A 195 13.54 -8.27 -13.38
CA ALA A 195 13.71 -8.29 -14.84
C ALA A 195 13.61 -9.70 -15.45
N ASP A 196 13.99 -10.72 -14.69
CA ASP A 196 14.11 -12.09 -15.18
C ASP A 196 12.84 -12.93 -15.04
N ASP A 197 11.85 -12.46 -14.25
CA ASP A 197 10.58 -13.19 -14.03
C ASP A 197 9.44 -12.75 -14.98
N ALA A 198 9.75 -12.11 -16.08
CA ALA A 198 8.76 -11.83 -17.13
C ALA A 198 8.35 -13.07 -17.94
N GLY A 199 8.90 -14.22 -17.62
CA GLY A 199 8.62 -15.53 -18.20
C GLY A 199 8.20 -16.52 -17.11
N ASP A 200 7.00 -17.01 -17.20
CA ASP A 200 6.53 -18.37 -16.97
C ASP A 200 6.61 -19.05 -15.59
N GLY A 201 7.06 -18.42 -14.51
CA GLY A 201 7.30 -19.14 -13.25
C GLY A 201 6.26 -18.95 -12.12
N ALA A 202 5.46 -17.91 -12.13
CA ALA A 202 4.38 -17.77 -11.15
C ALA A 202 3.14 -18.51 -11.65
N GLY A 203 2.93 -19.74 -11.17
CA GLY A 203 1.72 -20.52 -11.49
C GLY A 203 0.45 -19.70 -11.28
N ALA A 204 -0.60 -20.00 -12.05
CA ALA A 204 -1.89 -19.38 -11.93
C ALA A 204 -2.31 -19.35 -10.44
N GLY A 205 -2.59 -18.14 -9.91
CA GLY A 205 -2.97 -17.94 -8.51
C GLY A 205 -1.85 -17.50 -7.56
N ALA A 206 -0.59 -17.41 -7.99
CA ALA A 206 0.51 -16.98 -7.10
C ALA A 206 0.34 -15.54 -6.59
N ASP A 207 -0.27 -14.67 -7.37
CA ASP A 207 -0.47 -13.25 -7.08
C ASP A 207 -1.88 -12.93 -6.52
N ASP A 208 -2.75 -13.95 -6.35
CA ASP A 208 -4.15 -13.74 -5.94
C ASP A 208 -4.26 -13.13 -4.54
N GLY A 209 -3.34 -13.47 -3.64
CA GLY A 209 -3.32 -12.91 -2.29
C GLY A 209 -3.04 -11.41 -2.27
N ALA A 210 -2.07 -10.94 -3.03
CA ALA A 210 -1.75 -9.53 -3.12
C ALA A 210 -2.87 -8.73 -3.81
N LEU A 211 -3.48 -9.30 -4.85
CA LEU A 211 -4.65 -8.70 -5.49
C LEU A 211 -5.82 -8.62 -4.51
N ALA A 212 -6.10 -9.69 -3.76
CA ALA A 212 -7.16 -9.70 -2.76
C ALA A 212 -6.93 -8.64 -1.68
N LEU A 213 -5.69 -8.44 -1.21
CA LEU A 213 -5.36 -7.41 -0.24
C LEU A 213 -5.61 -6.00 -0.79
N TYR A 214 -5.26 -5.73 -2.06
CA TYR A 214 -5.55 -4.44 -2.70
C TYR A 214 -7.06 -4.20 -2.85
N LEU A 215 -7.80 -5.20 -3.32
CA LEU A 215 -9.25 -5.12 -3.50
C LEU A 215 -9.98 -4.95 -2.17
N TRP A 216 -9.56 -5.68 -1.14
CA TRP A 216 -10.11 -5.52 0.22
C TRP A 216 -9.88 -4.10 0.75
N THR A 217 -8.65 -3.58 0.62
CA THR A 217 -8.33 -2.21 1.04
C THR A 217 -9.19 -1.19 0.30
N TRP A 218 -9.33 -1.33 -1.03
CA TRP A 218 -10.17 -0.44 -1.84
C TRP A 218 -11.63 -0.44 -1.41
N VAL A 219 -12.24 -1.63 -1.31
CA VAL A 219 -13.67 -1.76 -0.95
C VAL A 219 -13.88 -1.37 0.51
N GLY A 220 -13.02 -1.85 1.40
CA GLY A 220 -13.12 -1.60 2.84
C GLY A 220 -12.98 -0.12 3.19
N GLU A 221 -11.97 0.57 2.64
CA GLU A 221 -11.77 2.01 2.86
C GLU A 221 -12.91 2.83 2.24
N THR A 222 -13.37 2.48 1.03
CA THR A 222 -14.52 3.14 0.40
C THR A 222 -15.76 3.02 1.27
N PHE A 223 -16.08 1.81 1.71
CA PHE A 223 -17.24 1.55 2.58
C PHE A 223 -17.12 2.23 3.93
N ALA A 224 -15.97 2.11 4.60
CA ALA A 224 -15.76 2.69 5.91
C ALA A 224 -15.86 4.24 5.87
N ASN A 225 -15.25 4.88 4.87
CA ASN A 225 -15.36 6.32 4.72
C ASN A 225 -16.78 6.78 4.37
N LEU A 226 -17.52 6.03 3.55
CA LEU A 226 -18.87 6.41 3.14
C LEU A 226 -19.88 6.18 4.28
N VAL A 227 -19.86 5.00 4.89
CA VAL A 227 -20.92 4.52 5.79
C VAL A 227 -20.57 4.76 7.27
N ILE A 228 -19.38 4.36 7.69
CA ILE A 228 -18.98 4.34 9.10
C ILE A 228 -18.55 5.74 9.53
N TRP A 229 -17.59 6.34 8.83
CA TRP A 229 -17.02 7.63 9.20
C TRP A 229 -17.71 8.82 8.58
N ARG A 230 -18.69 8.58 7.67
CA ARG A 230 -19.51 9.61 7.02
C ARG A 230 -18.67 10.71 6.34
N ARG A 231 -17.65 10.28 5.58
CA ARG A 231 -16.73 11.13 4.81
C ARG A 231 -16.90 10.90 3.30
N PRO A 232 -18.02 11.34 2.68
CA PRO A 232 -18.33 11.01 1.28
C PRO A 232 -17.29 11.55 0.29
N ARG A 233 -16.65 12.69 0.59
CA ARG A 233 -15.58 13.24 -0.26
C ARG A 233 -14.35 12.32 -0.29
N VAL A 234 -13.92 11.79 0.85
CA VAL A 234 -12.80 10.84 0.94
C VAL A 234 -13.17 9.51 0.29
N ALA A 235 -14.40 9.02 0.55
CA ALA A 235 -14.89 7.79 -0.07
C ALA A 235 -14.91 7.89 -1.60
N LEU A 236 -15.38 9.03 -2.15
CA LEU A 236 -15.41 9.26 -3.60
C LEU A 236 -13.99 9.39 -4.17
N ALA A 237 -13.16 10.28 -3.60
CA ALA A 237 -11.82 10.53 -4.11
C ALA A 237 -10.95 9.26 -4.08
N GLY A 238 -10.83 8.61 -2.94
CA GLY A 238 -10.05 7.39 -2.78
C GLY A 238 -10.68 6.20 -3.51
N GLY A 239 -12.02 6.09 -3.48
CA GLY A 239 -12.76 5.04 -4.19
C GLY A 239 -12.53 5.10 -5.70
N VAL A 240 -12.55 6.27 -6.30
CA VAL A 240 -12.24 6.49 -7.72
C VAL A 240 -10.75 6.27 -7.98
N ALA A 241 -9.86 6.83 -7.16
CA ALA A 241 -8.42 6.70 -7.33
C ALA A 241 -7.97 5.24 -7.31
N MET A 242 -8.28 4.48 -6.26
CA MET A 242 -7.95 3.05 -6.19
C MET A 242 -8.75 2.21 -7.19
N GLY A 243 -10.02 2.54 -7.41
CA GLY A 243 -10.91 1.85 -8.35
C GLY A 243 -10.40 1.89 -9.80
N ALA A 244 -9.74 2.98 -10.20
CA ALA A 244 -9.11 3.11 -11.52
C ALA A 244 -8.03 2.03 -11.78
N PHE A 245 -7.44 1.47 -10.74
CA PHE A 245 -6.48 0.36 -10.81
C PHE A 245 -7.13 -0.99 -10.46
N ALA A 246 -7.96 -1.03 -9.42
CA ALA A 246 -8.59 -2.25 -8.93
C ALA A 246 -9.50 -2.92 -9.98
N LEU A 247 -10.37 -2.13 -10.63
CA LEU A 247 -11.34 -2.66 -11.61
C LEU A 247 -10.68 -3.24 -12.87
N PRO A 248 -9.72 -2.56 -13.54
CA PRO A 248 -9.01 -3.16 -14.67
C PRO A 248 -8.22 -4.41 -14.28
N ALA A 249 -7.57 -4.42 -13.10
CA ALA A 249 -6.84 -5.59 -12.63
C ALA A 249 -7.76 -6.80 -12.39
N LEU A 250 -8.90 -6.57 -11.72
CA LEU A 250 -9.91 -7.61 -11.50
C LEU A 250 -10.46 -8.16 -12.83
N ARG A 251 -10.83 -7.28 -13.78
CA ARG A 251 -11.30 -7.67 -15.11
C ARG A 251 -10.26 -8.50 -15.86
N ALA A 252 -8.98 -8.09 -15.80
CA ALA A 252 -7.89 -8.84 -16.44
C ALA A 252 -7.74 -10.23 -15.82
N ARG A 253 -7.85 -10.33 -14.50
CA ARG A 253 -7.75 -11.61 -13.77
C ARG A 253 -8.90 -12.57 -14.11
N LEU A 254 -10.14 -12.07 -14.16
CA LEU A 254 -11.33 -12.87 -14.52
C LEU A 254 -11.27 -13.38 -15.96
N ARG A 255 -10.69 -12.61 -16.89
CA ARG A 255 -10.50 -13.05 -18.28
C ARG A 255 -9.39 -14.12 -18.42
N ALA A 256 -8.37 -14.08 -17.58
CA ALA A 256 -7.27 -15.05 -17.61
C ALA A 256 -7.64 -16.40 -16.98
N GLY A 257 -8.71 -16.46 -16.20
CA GLY A 257 -9.23 -17.69 -15.58
C GLY A 257 -10.34 -18.39 -16.39
N ARG A 258 -10.72 -17.82 -17.52
CA ARG A 258 -11.62 -18.41 -18.52
C ARG A 258 -10.83 -19.03 -19.65
#